data_708602de17c60d31bbe13f66de35bcc0
#
_entry.id   708602de17c60d31bbe13f66de35bcc0
#
_cell.length_a   1.000
_cell.length_b   1.000
_cell.length_c   1.000
_cell.angle_alpha   90.00
_cell.angle_beta   90.00
_cell.angle_gamma   90.00
#
_symmetry.space_group_name_H-M   'P 1'
#
loop_
_entity.id
_entity.type
_entity.pdbx_description
1 polymer ?
#
loop_
_entity_poly.entity_id
_entity_poly.type
_entity_poly.pdbx_seq_one_letter_code
_entity_poly.pdbx_strand_id
1 'polypeptide(L)' 'MDWDGDAIELLSKLAHQRGITLRYSGVRLPLPVTIHERDVTFETLLRLIRTQISWRATVTQQPDALEVGFMPPLKGKMS' A
#
# COMPACT_ATOMS: atom_id res chain seq x y z
N MET A 1 -16.44 -1.38 -2.14
CA MET A 1 -15.58 -0.56 -1.28
C MET A 1 -15.15 0.69 -2.01
N ASP A 2 -15.28 1.82 -1.35
CA ASP A 2 -14.86 3.11 -1.92
C ASP A 2 -13.79 3.72 -1.05
N TRP A 3 -12.67 4.06 -1.64
CA TRP A 3 -11.58 4.70 -0.93
C TRP A 3 -10.94 5.74 -1.82
N ASP A 4 -10.67 6.89 -1.24
CA ASP A 4 -9.99 7.97 -1.95
C ASP A 4 -9.10 8.66 -0.94
N GLY A 5 -7.84 8.30 -0.91
CA GLY A 5 -6.92 8.85 0.08
C GLY A 5 -5.62 8.09 0.13
N ASP A 6 -4.94 8.19 1.28
CA ASP A 6 -3.62 7.62 1.47
C ASP A 6 -3.66 6.09 1.54
N ALA A 7 -2.78 5.45 0.78
CA ALA A 7 -2.71 3.99 0.74
C ALA A 7 -2.32 3.40 2.10
N ILE A 8 -1.46 4.09 2.85
CA ILE A 8 -1.03 3.57 4.14
C ILE A 8 -2.21 3.49 5.10
N GLU A 9 -3.08 4.50 5.08
CA GLU A 9 -4.27 4.45 5.93
C GLU A 9 -5.19 3.31 5.53
N LEU A 10 -5.36 3.10 4.23
CA LEU A 10 -6.19 1.99 3.76
C LEU A 10 -5.58 0.65 4.15
N LEU A 11 -4.28 0.50 3.93
CA LEU A 11 -3.60 -0.75 4.29
C LEU A 11 -3.67 -1.00 5.79
N SER A 12 -3.58 0.05 6.59
CA SER A 12 -3.71 -0.07 8.04
C SER A 12 -5.09 -0.61 8.42
N LYS A 13 -6.13 -0.09 7.78
CA LYS A 13 -7.48 -0.59 8.05
C LYS A 13 -7.63 -2.05 7.64
N LEU A 14 -7.09 -2.40 6.48
CA LEU A 14 -7.19 -3.78 6.01
C LEU A 14 -6.43 -4.73 6.92
N ALA A 15 -5.24 -4.33 7.35
CA ALA A 15 -4.46 -5.14 8.27
C ALA A 15 -5.19 -5.33 9.59
N HIS A 16 -5.79 -4.25 10.10
CA HIS A 16 -6.53 -4.34 11.36
C HIS A 16 -7.71 -5.31 11.24
N GLN A 17 -8.43 -5.25 10.12
CA GLN A 17 -9.57 -6.13 9.90
C GLN A 17 -9.15 -7.59 9.84
N ARG A 18 -7.93 -7.84 9.39
CA ARG A 18 -7.41 -9.21 9.28
C ARG A 18 -6.65 -9.65 10.52
N GLY A 19 -6.48 -8.77 11.49
CA GLY A 19 -5.71 -9.10 12.68
C GLY A 19 -4.23 -9.26 12.42
N ILE A 20 -3.71 -8.60 11.39
CA ILE A 20 -2.28 -8.65 11.07
C ILE A 20 -1.68 -7.26 11.25
N THR A 21 -0.36 -7.23 11.21
CA THR A 21 0.41 -6.00 11.47
C THR A 21 0.76 -5.30 10.17
N LEU A 22 0.64 -3.99 10.16
CA LEU A 22 1.17 -3.19 9.05
C LEU A 22 2.52 -2.63 9.46
N ARG A 23 3.51 -2.83 8.61
CA ARG A 23 4.85 -2.29 8.79
C ARG A 23 5.24 -1.50 7.57
N TYR A 24 6.05 -0.48 7.77
CA TYR A 24 6.63 0.22 6.64
C TYR A 24 8.06 0.66 6.99
N SER A 25 8.86 0.82 5.94
CA SER A 25 10.24 1.24 6.08
C SER A 25 10.53 2.34 5.07
N GLY A 26 11.52 3.15 5.38
CA GLY A 26 11.87 4.30 4.56
C GLY A 26 11.10 5.53 4.99
N VAL A 27 11.26 6.60 4.23
CA VAL A 27 10.58 7.85 4.52
C VAL A 27 9.14 7.77 4.04
N ARG A 28 8.20 7.92 4.98
CA ARG A 28 6.79 7.84 4.64
C ARG A 28 6.41 9.03 3.75
N LEU A 29 5.80 8.71 2.62
CA LEU A 29 5.34 9.70 1.66
C LEU A 29 3.87 9.50 1.38
N PRO A 30 3.16 10.55 0.98
CA PRO A 30 1.77 10.38 0.58
C PRO A 30 1.66 9.43 -0.61
N LEU A 31 0.75 8.47 -0.50
CA LEU A 31 0.52 7.50 -1.57
C LEU A 31 -0.96 7.50 -1.90
N PRO A 32 -1.42 8.47 -2.69
CA PRO A 32 -2.85 8.55 -3.00
C PRO A 32 -3.29 7.36 -3.83
N VAL A 33 -4.39 6.74 -3.41
CA VAL A 33 -5.03 5.67 -4.16
C VAL A 33 -6.52 5.95 -4.23
N THR A 34 -7.13 5.49 -5.32
CA THR A 34 -8.56 5.59 -5.51
C THR A 34 -9.09 4.22 -5.85
N ILE A 35 -10.07 3.75 -5.09
CA ILE A 35 -10.66 2.43 -5.28
C ILE A 35 -12.17 2.58 -5.22
N HIS A 36 -12.84 2.10 -6.28
CA HIS A 36 -14.30 2.07 -6.35
C HIS A 36 -14.70 0.71 -6.88
N GLU A 37 -14.67 -0.29 -5.98
CA GLU A 37 -14.93 -1.66 -6.37
C GLU A 37 -15.93 -2.29 -5.41
N ARG A 38 -16.59 -3.34 -5.89
CA ARG A 38 -17.53 -4.11 -5.10
C ARG A 38 -17.08 -5.56 -5.04
N ASP A 39 -17.35 -6.19 -3.92
CA ASP A 39 -17.18 -7.63 -3.77
C ASP A 39 -15.79 -8.10 -4.18
N VAL A 40 -14.77 -7.32 -3.80
CA VAL A 40 -13.40 -7.69 -4.10
C VAL A 40 -12.80 -8.44 -2.93
N THR A 41 -11.92 -9.37 -3.26
CA THR A 41 -11.17 -10.09 -2.24
C THR A 41 -10.04 -9.22 -1.71
N PHE A 42 -9.48 -9.65 -0.57
CA PHE A 42 -8.33 -8.97 0.01
C PHE A 42 -7.16 -8.95 -0.97
N GLU A 43 -6.89 -10.07 -1.64
CA GLU A 43 -5.81 -10.14 -2.61
C GLU A 43 -6.04 -9.18 -3.77
N THR A 44 -7.27 -9.09 -4.24
CA THR A 44 -7.59 -8.16 -5.32
C THR A 44 -7.39 -6.72 -4.88
N LEU A 45 -7.82 -6.39 -3.66
CA LEU A 45 -7.57 -5.05 -3.13
C LEU A 45 -6.09 -4.75 -3.05
N LEU A 46 -5.28 -5.68 -2.54
CA LEU A 46 -3.85 -5.49 -2.47
C LEU A 46 -3.24 -5.25 -3.85
N ARG A 47 -3.72 -6.00 -4.85
CA ARG A 47 -3.22 -5.82 -6.20
C ARG A 47 -3.54 -4.44 -6.73
N LEU A 48 -4.76 -3.97 -6.51
CA LEU A 48 -5.16 -2.64 -6.95
C LEU A 48 -4.32 -1.56 -6.27
N ILE A 49 -4.09 -1.69 -4.98
CA ILE A 49 -3.27 -0.74 -4.24
C ILE A 49 -1.84 -0.78 -4.76
N ARG A 50 -1.27 -1.96 -4.90
CA ARG A 50 0.11 -2.10 -5.38
C ARG A 50 0.30 -1.48 -6.74
N THR A 51 -0.67 -1.70 -7.65
CA THR A 51 -0.58 -1.13 -8.98
C THR A 51 -0.55 0.39 -8.93
N GLN A 52 -1.33 0.99 -8.05
CA GLN A 52 -1.40 2.44 -7.97
C GLN A 52 -0.20 3.07 -7.29
N ILE A 53 0.49 2.35 -6.40
CA ILE A 53 1.61 2.93 -5.65
C ILE A 53 2.96 2.37 -6.05
N SER A 54 3.02 1.49 -7.05
CA SER A 54 4.29 0.84 -7.43
C SER A 54 5.35 1.82 -7.88
N TRP A 55 4.96 3.02 -8.27
CA TRP A 55 5.90 4.06 -8.68
C TRP A 55 6.71 4.61 -7.50
N ARG A 56 6.28 4.34 -6.28
CA ARG A 56 6.91 4.94 -5.10
C ARG A 56 7.16 3.95 -3.98
N ALA A 57 6.45 2.83 -3.96
CA ALA A 57 6.54 1.90 -2.85
C ALA A 57 6.25 0.48 -3.32
N THR A 58 6.74 -0.47 -2.54
CA THR A 58 6.43 -1.88 -2.75
C THR A 58 5.61 -2.38 -1.58
N VAL A 59 4.74 -3.36 -1.85
CA VAL A 59 3.93 -3.98 -0.81
C VAL A 59 4.22 -5.47 -0.82
N THR A 60 4.61 -6.01 0.32
CA THR A 60 4.87 -7.43 0.48
C THR A 60 3.89 -8.00 1.48
N GLN A 61 3.22 -9.07 1.09
CA GLN A 61 2.30 -9.76 1.98
C GLN A 61 3.04 -10.89 2.69
N GLN A 62 2.96 -10.90 4.02
CA GLN A 62 3.53 -11.95 4.84
C GLN A 62 2.41 -12.63 5.60
N PRO A 63 2.66 -13.82 6.18
CA PRO A 63 1.57 -14.55 6.85
C PRO A 63 0.87 -13.78 7.96
N ASP A 64 1.59 -12.92 8.68
CA ASP A 64 1.03 -12.18 9.79
C ASP A 64 1.22 -10.67 9.67
N ALA A 65 1.61 -10.18 8.48
CA ALA A 65 1.93 -8.76 8.34
C ALA A 65 1.81 -8.32 6.89
N LEU A 66 1.63 -7.03 6.72
CA LEU A 66 1.81 -6.36 5.44
C LEU A 66 2.99 -5.42 5.57
N GLU A 67 3.89 -5.45 4.62
CA GLU A 67 5.09 -4.65 4.67
C GLU A 67 5.16 -3.72 3.47
N VAL A 68 5.36 -2.43 3.73
CA VAL A 68 5.46 -1.42 2.70
C VAL A 68 6.87 -0.86 2.72
N GLY A 69 7.56 -0.96 1.58
CA GLY A 69 8.88 -0.38 1.44
C GLY A 69 8.81 0.88 0.60
N PHE A 70 9.00 2.04 1.22
CA PHE A 70 9.02 3.30 0.49
C PHE A 70 10.34 3.43 -0.25
N MET A 71 10.25 3.72 -1.54
CA MET A 71 11.44 3.94 -2.34
C MET A 71 11.89 5.38 -2.16
N PRO A 72 13.21 5.62 -2.07
CA PRO A 72 13.69 7.00 -1.97
C PRO A 72 13.36 7.77 -3.24
N PRO A 73 13.18 9.09 -3.14
CA PRO A 73 12.96 9.90 -4.34
C PRO A 73 14.13 9.74 -5.30
N LEU A 74 13.83 9.68 -6.58
CA LEU A 74 14.88 9.64 -7.58
C LEU A 74 15.66 10.95 -7.56
N LYS A 75 16.96 10.79 -7.36
CA LYS A 75 17.86 11.91 -7.54
C LYS A 75 18.42 11.80 -8.92
N GLY A 76 18.25 12.68 -9.66
CA GLY A 76 18.76 12.60 -11.02
C GLY A 76 20.04 11.84 -11.13
N LYS A 77 20.29 11.35 -10.82
CA LYS A 77 21.14 10.92 -11.07
C LYS A 77 21.45 10.07 -11.27
N MET A 78 21.45 9.87 -11.60
CA MET A 78 21.86 9.34 -11.71
C MET A 78 22.44 9.10 -12.07
N SER A 79 22.65 9.22 -12.07
CA SER A 79 23.14 9.25 -12.46
C SER A 79 23.43 8.89 -12.87
#